data_8ce5ee40832cf18f3df724083ebfdf78
#
_entry.id   8ce5ee40832cf18f3df724083ebfdf78
#
_cell.length_a   1.000
_cell.length_b   1.000
_cell.length_c   1.000
_cell.angle_alpha   90.00
_cell.angle_beta   90.00
_cell.angle_gamma   90.00
#
_symmetry.space_group_name_H-M   'P 1'
#
loop_
_entity.id
_entity.type
_entity.pdbx_description
1 polymer ?
#
loop_
_entity_poly.entity_id
_entity_poly.type
_entity_poly.pdbx_seq_one_letter_code
_entity_poly.pdbx_strand_id
1 'polypeptide(L)'
;FVRKRGLSPVWIEGVGWSLDTSFWTNRDLYYPRYVQKAAEMAYKMAGITDPKKEIHVVEPYDPFAYKELHHLEGLLLADKGEAPRLAEEGFWDRDTTVGIPATPSGGLLGVGNPISAAGMMKVAEVYWQLAGKAGKRQVRREIKKGLAQAWGDLMQVGTVVVLGK
;
A
#
# COMPACT_ATOMS: atom_id res chain seq x y z
N PHE A 1 5.59 23.97 14.33
CA PHE A 1 6.61 23.20 15.05
C PHE A 1 7.67 22.67 14.07
N VAL A 2 7.30 21.86 13.08
CA VAL A 2 8.20 21.20 12.12
C VAL A 2 9.03 22.22 11.33
N ARG A 3 8.38 23.23 10.71
CA ARG A 3 9.07 24.29 9.96
C ARG A 3 10.06 25.09 10.80
N LYS A 4 9.72 25.36 12.09
CA LYS A 4 10.60 26.09 13.01
C LYS A 4 11.87 25.32 13.36
N ARG A 5 11.88 23.98 13.19
CA ARG A 5 13.01 23.09 13.50
C ARG A 5 13.78 22.63 12.28
N GLY A 6 13.42 23.11 11.07
CA GLY A 6 14.06 22.68 9.82
C GLY A 6 13.89 21.20 9.50
N LEU A 7 12.84 20.56 10.03
CA LEU A 7 12.56 19.14 9.78
C LEU A 7 11.80 18.99 8.46
N SER A 8 12.07 17.89 7.76
CA SER A 8 11.29 17.46 6.59
C SER A 8 10.27 16.42 7.04
N PRO A 9 9.01 16.81 7.23
CA PRO A 9 7.97 15.89 7.68
C PRO A 9 7.51 14.97 6.57
N VAL A 10 7.02 13.79 6.95
CA VAL A 10 6.15 12.97 6.12
C VAL A 10 4.73 13.18 6.62
N TRP A 11 3.84 13.55 5.71
CA TRP A 11 2.45 13.88 6.03
C TRP A 11 1.53 12.69 5.74
N ILE A 12 0.48 12.54 6.52
CA ILE A 12 -0.67 11.72 6.15
C ILE A 12 -1.53 12.61 5.25
N GLU A 13 -1.54 12.31 3.95
CA GLU A 13 -2.26 13.10 2.94
C GLU A 13 -3.67 12.58 2.70
N GLY A 14 -3.89 11.28 2.91
CA GLY A 14 -5.20 10.69 2.74
C GLY A 14 -5.38 9.42 3.56
N VAL A 15 -6.59 9.23 4.03
CA VAL A 15 -7.00 8.02 4.76
C VAL A 15 -8.33 7.54 4.19
N GLY A 16 -8.45 6.25 3.97
CA GLY A 16 -9.68 5.62 3.55
C GLY A 16 -9.92 4.31 4.29
N TRP A 17 -11.16 3.99 4.48
CA TRP A 17 -11.57 2.71 5.04
C TRP A 17 -12.95 2.31 4.50
N SER A 18 -13.18 1.03 4.45
CA SER A 18 -14.40 0.47 3.91
C SER A 18 -14.72 -0.87 4.54
N LEU A 19 -15.98 -1.16 4.64
CA LEU A 19 -16.52 -2.45 5.06
C LEU A 19 -17.20 -3.12 3.88
N ASP A 20 -17.02 -4.40 3.72
CA ASP A 20 -17.85 -5.26 2.89
C ASP A 20 -18.92 -5.94 3.75
N THR A 21 -19.82 -6.71 3.14
CA THR A 21 -20.85 -7.44 3.87
C THR A 21 -20.25 -8.40 4.90
N SER A 22 -20.94 -8.56 6.03
CA SER A 22 -20.56 -9.53 7.05
C SER A 22 -20.72 -10.99 6.58
N PHE A 23 -21.63 -11.25 5.66
CA PHE A 23 -21.85 -12.57 5.10
C PHE A 23 -20.78 -12.91 4.06
N TRP A 24 -19.96 -13.91 4.39
CA TRP A 24 -18.86 -14.37 3.53
C TRP A 24 -19.31 -14.75 2.12
N THR A 25 -20.43 -15.44 1.99
CA THR A 25 -20.98 -15.90 0.71
C THR A 25 -21.43 -14.77 -0.22
N ASN A 26 -21.62 -13.56 0.31
CA ASN A 26 -22.05 -12.39 -0.46
C ASN A 26 -20.89 -11.51 -0.87
N ARG A 27 -19.65 -11.86 -0.48
CA ARG A 27 -18.45 -11.09 -0.83
C ARG A 27 -17.92 -11.50 -2.21
N ASP A 28 -17.40 -10.54 -2.95
CA ASP A 28 -16.59 -10.80 -4.14
C ASP A 28 -15.19 -11.26 -3.70
N LEU A 29 -14.98 -12.58 -3.66
CA LEU A 29 -13.70 -13.15 -3.27
C LEU A 29 -12.64 -13.05 -4.37
N TYR A 30 -13.06 -12.77 -5.60
CA TYR A 30 -12.17 -12.62 -6.74
C TYR A 30 -11.57 -11.22 -6.84
N TYR A 31 -12.32 -10.17 -6.45
CA TYR A 31 -11.83 -8.79 -6.50
C TYR A 31 -12.08 -8.06 -5.16
N PRO A 32 -11.05 -7.39 -4.59
CA PRO A 32 -11.13 -6.82 -3.25
C PRO A 32 -11.83 -5.47 -3.24
N ARG A 33 -13.14 -5.43 -3.44
CA ARG A 33 -13.95 -4.20 -3.47
C ARG A 33 -13.80 -3.36 -2.19
N TYR A 34 -13.60 -4.02 -1.05
CA TYR A 34 -13.35 -3.36 0.23
C TYR A 34 -12.04 -2.54 0.21
N VAL A 35 -11.01 -3.04 -0.46
CA VAL A 35 -9.75 -2.29 -0.65
C VAL A 35 -9.94 -1.17 -1.64
N GLN A 36 -10.61 -1.42 -2.78
CA GLN A 36 -10.85 -0.42 -3.80
C GLN A 36 -11.58 0.81 -3.23
N LYS A 37 -12.68 0.60 -2.51
CA LYS A 37 -13.43 1.70 -1.89
C LYS A 37 -12.60 2.50 -0.88
N ALA A 38 -11.78 1.82 -0.07
CA ALA A 38 -10.87 2.48 0.85
C ALA A 38 -9.80 3.28 0.11
N ALA A 39 -9.23 2.73 -0.98
CA ALA A 39 -8.26 3.42 -1.82
C ALA A 39 -8.85 4.67 -2.49
N GLU A 40 -10.02 4.57 -3.11
CA GLU A 40 -10.73 5.70 -3.73
C GLU A 40 -10.97 6.85 -2.72
N MET A 41 -11.36 6.52 -1.48
CA MET A 41 -11.53 7.51 -0.41
C MET A 41 -10.19 8.19 -0.06
N ALA A 42 -9.14 7.41 0.14
CA ALA A 42 -7.81 7.93 0.48
C ALA A 42 -7.24 8.80 -0.66
N TYR A 43 -7.38 8.36 -1.91
CA TYR A 43 -6.92 9.09 -3.10
C TYR A 43 -7.67 10.41 -3.27
N LYS A 44 -8.98 10.42 -3.09
CA LYS A 44 -9.78 11.65 -3.12
C LYS A 44 -9.30 12.66 -2.08
N MET A 45 -9.00 12.21 -0.86
CA MET A 45 -8.49 13.06 0.21
C MET A 45 -7.09 13.60 -0.11
N ALA A 46 -6.21 12.76 -0.69
CA ALA A 46 -4.85 13.11 -1.06
C ALA A 46 -4.73 13.88 -2.39
N GLY A 47 -5.84 14.09 -3.11
CA GLY A 47 -5.85 14.73 -4.43
C GLY A 47 -5.18 13.89 -5.54
N ILE A 48 -5.11 12.57 -5.36
CA ILE A 48 -4.55 11.63 -6.35
C ILE A 48 -5.61 11.32 -7.40
N THR A 49 -5.26 11.49 -8.67
CA THR A 49 -6.13 11.24 -9.83
C THR A 49 -5.66 10.06 -10.68
N ASP A 50 -4.36 9.77 -10.66
CA ASP A 50 -3.75 8.63 -11.35
C ASP A 50 -2.79 7.89 -10.40
N PRO A 51 -3.32 6.94 -9.59
CA PRO A 51 -2.50 6.25 -8.59
C PRO A 51 -1.34 5.47 -9.19
N LYS A 52 -1.45 4.96 -10.44
CA LYS A 52 -0.38 4.25 -11.13
C LYS A 52 0.85 5.13 -11.40
N LYS A 53 0.66 6.44 -11.51
CA LYS A 53 1.75 7.42 -11.74
C LYS A 53 2.16 8.16 -10.47
N GLU A 54 1.25 8.35 -9.54
CA GLU A 54 1.48 9.22 -8.39
C GLU A 54 1.96 8.47 -7.14
N ILE A 55 1.69 7.16 -7.04
CA ILE A 55 2.22 6.32 -5.96
C ILE A 55 3.59 5.77 -6.36
N HIS A 56 4.58 5.96 -5.51
CA HIS A 56 5.98 5.61 -5.79
C HIS A 56 6.49 4.42 -4.98
N VAL A 57 5.78 4.01 -3.93
CA VAL A 57 6.06 2.84 -3.10
C VAL A 57 4.77 2.39 -2.42
N VAL A 58 4.58 1.08 -2.29
CA VAL A 58 3.38 0.53 -1.66
C VAL A 58 3.72 -0.61 -0.70
N GLU A 59 3.04 -0.61 0.44
CA GLU A 59 3.04 -1.69 1.42
C GLU A 59 1.61 -2.24 1.55
N PRO A 60 1.19 -3.14 0.65
CA PRO A 60 -0.09 -3.83 0.76
C PRO A 60 -0.05 -4.84 1.90
N TYR A 61 -1.20 -5.25 2.41
CA TYR A 61 -1.31 -6.32 3.38
C TYR A 61 -1.21 -7.68 2.66
N ASP A 62 -0.16 -8.41 2.94
CA ASP A 62 0.25 -9.64 2.26
C ASP A 62 0.30 -10.87 3.20
N PRO A 63 -0.80 -11.24 3.89
CA PRO A 63 -0.79 -12.39 4.81
C PRO A 63 -0.66 -13.73 4.06
N PHE A 64 -0.94 -13.73 2.77
CA PHE A 64 -0.79 -14.86 1.85
C PHE A 64 -0.23 -14.37 0.52
N ALA A 65 0.57 -15.17 -0.17
CA ALA A 65 1.26 -14.77 -1.40
C ALA A 65 0.32 -14.16 -2.46
N TYR A 66 -0.84 -14.80 -2.73
CA TYR A 66 -1.79 -14.27 -3.70
C TYR A 66 -2.43 -12.94 -3.28
N LYS A 67 -2.44 -12.63 -1.97
CA LYS A 67 -3.08 -11.41 -1.44
C LYS A 67 -2.33 -10.15 -1.79
N GLU A 68 -1.03 -10.21 -1.91
CA GLU A 68 -0.27 -9.07 -2.40
C GLU A 68 -0.78 -8.62 -3.77
N LEU A 69 -0.81 -9.53 -4.73
CA LEU A 69 -1.28 -9.24 -6.09
C LEU A 69 -2.75 -8.79 -6.12
N HIS A 70 -3.60 -9.49 -5.39
CA HIS A 70 -5.01 -9.16 -5.24
C HIS A 70 -5.24 -7.76 -4.66
N HIS A 71 -4.43 -7.36 -3.66
CA HIS A 71 -4.55 -6.03 -3.08
C HIS A 71 -3.95 -4.93 -3.98
N LEU A 72 -2.90 -5.20 -4.76
CA LEU A 72 -2.35 -4.25 -5.72
C LEU A 72 -3.39 -3.87 -6.79
N GLU A 73 -4.22 -4.82 -7.24
CA GLU A 73 -5.36 -4.54 -8.12
C GLU A 73 -6.45 -3.74 -7.39
N GLY A 74 -6.81 -4.11 -6.17
CA GLY A 74 -7.78 -3.36 -5.37
C GLY A 74 -7.33 -1.94 -5.02
N LEU A 75 -6.04 -1.71 -4.91
CA LEU A 75 -5.43 -0.38 -4.73
C LEU A 75 -5.37 0.42 -6.04
N LEU A 76 -5.89 -0.11 -7.15
CA LEU A 76 -5.89 0.51 -8.48
C LEU A 76 -4.48 0.80 -9.00
N LEU A 77 -3.49 0.04 -8.56
CA LEU A 77 -2.10 0.12 -9.04
C LEU A 77 -1.85 -0.80 -10.23
N ALA A 78 -2.72 -1.78 -10.45
CA ALA A 78 -2.81 -2.61 -11.64
C ALA A 78 -4.29 -2.73 -12.07
N ASP A 79 -4.53 -3.04 -13.32
CA ASP A 79 -5.86 -3.40 -13.79
C ASP A 79 -6.23 -4.81 -13.30
N LYS A 80 -7.52 -5.11 -13.30
CA LYS A 80 -8.03 -6.41 -12.80
C LYS A 80 -7.44 -7.57 -13.60
N GLY A 81 -6.75 -8.48 -12.91
CA GLY A 81 -6.09 -9.65 -13.49
C GLY A 81 -4.68 -9.39 -14.03
N GLU A 82 -4.16 -8.18 -13.92
CA GLU A 82 -2.83 -7.83 -14.45
C GLU A 82 -1.69 -7.94 -13.45
N ALA A 83 -1.96 -7.86 -12.16
CA ALA A 83 -0.90 -7.84 -11.16
C ALA A 83 0.07 -9.05 -11.23
N PRO A 84 -0.39 -10.29 -11.54
CA PRO A 84 0.53 -11.43 -11.72
C PRO A 84 1.51 -11.24 -12.90
N ARG A 85 1.02 -10.80 -14.06
CA ARG A 85 1.87 -10.54 -15.23
C ARG A 85 2.92 -9.46 -14.93
N LEU A 86 2.50 -8.38 -14.28
CA LEU A 86 3.41 -7.31 -13.86
C LEU A 86 4.45 -7.81 -12.85
N ALA A 87 4.11 -8.78 -11.99
CA ALA A 87 5.07 -9.40 -11.09
C ALA A 87 6.13 -10.20 -11.85
N GLU A 88 5.74 -10.97 -12.86
CA GLU A 88 6.69 -11.71 -13.73
C GLU A 88 7.63 -10.77 -14.49
N GLU A 89 7.18 -9.55 -14.80
CA GLU A 89 7.97 -8.51 -15.46
C GLU A 89 8.85 -7.70 -14.47
N GLY A 90 8.83 -8.00 -13.17
CA GLY A 90 9.60 -7.28 -12.15
C GLY A 90 9.07 -5.87 -11.85
N PHE A 91 7.80 -5.57 -12.21
CA PHE A 91 7.20 -4.25 -12.01
C PHE A 91 7.10 -3.86 -10.53
N TRP A 92 6.92 -4.85 -9.65
CA TRP A 92 6.78 -4.66 -8.20
C TRP A 92 8.10 -4.77 -7.44
N ASP A 93 9.19 -5.09 -8.12
CA ASP A 93 10.48 -5.29 -7.47
C ASP A 93 10.95 -4.02 -6.76
N ARG A 94 11.61 -4.17 -5.60
CA ARG A 94 12.16 -3.05 -4.85
C ARG A 94 13.06 -2.15 -5.71
N ASP A 95 13.85 -2.74 -6.58
CA ASP A 95 14.83 -2.06 -7.42
C ASP A 95 14.29 -1.79 -8.85
N THR A 96 12.97 -1.91 -9.07
CA THR A 96 12.33 -1.62 -10.36
C THR A 96 12.61 -0.20 -10.83
N THR A 97 12.86 -0.04 -12.12
CA THR A 97 13.04 1.27 -12.77
C THR A 97 11.77 1.78 -13.48
N VAL A 98 10.83 0.89 -13.70
CA VAL A 98 9.61 1.18 -14.50
C VAL A 98 8.31 1.03 -13.72
N GLY A 99 8.34 0.28 -12.62
CA GLY A 99 7.15 -0.07 -11.85
C GLY A 99 7.01 0.68 -10.53
N ILE A 100 6.21 0.12 -9.64
CA ILE A 100 5.99 0.63 -8.28
C ILE A 100 6.53 -0.40 -7.29
N PRO A 101 7.63 -0.13 -6.55
CA PRO A 101 8.11 -1.05 -5.53
C PRO A 101 7.02 -1.43 -4.54
N ALA A 102 6.71 -2.71 -4.46
CA ALA A 102 5.79 -3.27 -3.49
C ALA A 102 6.55 -4.03 -2.41
N THR A 103 6.05 -3.97 -1.18
CA THR A 103 6.62 -4.68 -0.02
C THR A 103 8.15 -4.59 0.14
N PRO A 104 8.77 -3.39 0.02
CA PRO A 104 10.22 -3.28 0.23
C PRO A 104 10.66 -3.71 1.63
N SER A 105 9.74 -3.78 2.59
CA SER A 105 9.98 -4.36 3.93
C SER A 105 10.27 -5.85 3.91
N GLY A 106 9.90 -6.56 2.86
CA GLY A 106 9.80 -8.01 2.78
C GLY A 106 8.39 -8.53 3.07
N GLY A 107 7.48 -7.63 3.38
CA GLY A 107 6.08 -7.96 3.67
C GLY A 107 5.87 -8.81 4.92
N LEU A 108 4.64 -9.23 5.13
CA LEU A 108 4.32 -10.14 6.24
C LEU A 108 4.88 -11.54 6.01
N LEU A 109 5.06 -11.92 4.75
CA LEU A 109 5.65 -13.22 4.38
C LEU A 109 7.12 -13.29 4.76
N GLY A 110 7.88 -12.18 4.65
CA GLY A 110 9.29 -12.13 4.97
C GLY A 110 9.60 -11.80 6.42
N VAL A 111 8.83 -10.89 7.04
CA VAL A 111 9.09 -10.34 8.39
C VAL A 111 8.29 -11.06 9.47
N GLY A 112 7.12 -11.59 9.12
CA GLY A 112 6.15 -12.15 10.06
C GLY A 112 4.90 -11.26 10.19
N ASN A 113 3.79 -11.89 10.56
CA ASN A 113 2.50 -11.21 10.65
C ASN A 113 2.13 -10.90 12.12
N PRO A 114 2.33 -9.66 12.60
CA PRO A 114 1.95 -9.26 13.96
C PRO A 114 0.44 -8.97 14.09
N ILE A 115 -0.38 -9.46 13.19
CA ILE A 115 -1.85 -9.39 13.15
C ILE A 115 -2.36 -7.95 13.41
N SER A 116 -2.68 -7.61 14.66
CA SER A 116 -3.25 -6.30 15.02
C SER A 116 -2.29 -5.12 14.78
N ALA A 117 -0.99 -5.35 14.79
CA ALA A 117 0.02 -4.31 14.56
C ALA A 117 0.48 -4.23 13.08
N ALA A 118 0.05 -5.17 12.23
CA ALA A 118 0.51 -5.26 10.84
C ALA A 118 0.25 -3.97 10.04
N GLY A 119 -0.93 -3.36 10.18
CA GLY A 119 -1.25 -2.11 9.51
C GLY A 119 -0.31 -0.96 9.89
N MET A 120 0.01 -0.83 11.19
CA MET A 120 0.95 0.18 11.66
C MET A 120 2.37 -0.10 11.18
N MET A 121 2.78 -1.37 11.09
CA MET A 121 4.08 -1.75 10.53
C MET A 121 4.20 -1.32 9.06
N LYS A 122 3.13 -1.47 8.25
CA LYS A 122 3.09 -0.98 6.87
C LYS A 122 3.24 0.55 6.79
N VAL A 123 2.52 1.27 7.64
CA VAL A 123 2.66 2.74 7.75
C VAL A 123 4.08 3.16 8.14
N ALA A 124 4.69 2.46 9.11
CA ALA A 124 6.04 2.74 9.54
C ALA A 124 7.07 2.52 8.42
N GLU A 125 6.95 1.44 7.64
CA GLU A 125 7.85 1.21 6.51
C GLU A 125 7.71 2.29 5.44
N VAL A 126 6.50 2.65 5.04
CA VAL A 126 6.28 3.74 4.08
C VAL A 126 6.86 5.06 4.60
N TYR A 127 6.70 5.35 5.89
CA TYR A 127 7.35 6.50 6.51
C TYR A 127 8.88 6.45 6.39
N TRP A 128 9.51 5.31 6.71
CA TRP A 128 10.96 5.17 6.61
C TRP A 128 11.45 5.30 5.18
N GLN A 129 10.72 4.75 4.22
CA GLN A 129 11.02 4.89 2.80
C GLN A 129 11.01 6.37 2.36
N LEU A 130 9.93 7.10 2.68
CA LEU A 130 9.80 8.52 2.36
C LEU A 130 10.81 9.40 3.09
N ALA A 131 11.14 9.07 4.34
CA ALA A 131 12.12 9.78 5.13
C ALA A 131 13.58 9.46 4.77
N GLY A 132 13.84 8.50 3.88
CA GLY A 132 15.19 8.04 3.55
C GLY A 132 15.86 7.26 4.70
N LYS A 133 15.08 6.61 5.54
CA LYS A 133 15.53 5.91 6.77
C LYS A 133 15.34 4.40 6.74
N ALA A 134 14.96 3.82 5.61
CA ALA A 134 14.72 2.38 5.49
C ALA A 134 16.02 1.52 5.46
N GLY A 135 17.20 2.14 5.47
CA GLY A 135 18.48 1.45 5.50
C GLY A 135 18.70 0.57 4.26
N LYS A 136 19.01 -0.71 4.43
CA LYS A 136 19.25 -1.64 3.32
C LYS A 136 18.00 -1.91 2.46
N ARG A 137 16.80 -1.62 2.98
CA ARG A 137 15.54 -1.81 2.27
C ARG A 137 15.14 -0.58 1.45
N GLN A 138 15.90 0.52 1.55
CA GLN A 138 15.59 1.77 0.89
C GLN A 138 15.43 1.57 -0.62
N VAL A 139 14.30 2.01 -1.16
CA VAL A 139 14.07 2.12 -2.61
C VAL A 139 15.09 3.08 -3.20
N ARG A 140 15.74 2.71 -4.30
CA ARG A 140 16.90 3.44 -4.87
C ARG A 140 16.54 4.63 -5.74
N ARG A 141 15.28 4.91 -5.93
CA ARG A 141 14.81 6.08 -6.69
C ARG A 141 14.17 7.12 -5.78
N GLU A 142 13.99 8.33 -6.30
CA GLU A 142 13.22 9.35 -5.58
C GLU A 142 11.77 8.93 -5.45
N ILE A 143 11.25 9.02 -4.23
CA ILE A 143 9.87 8.72 -3.89
C ILE A 143 9.27 9.92 -3.16
N LYS A 144 8.05 10.32 -3.55
CA LYS A 144 7.33 11.48 -2.97
C LYS A 144 6.05 11.07 -2.28
N LYS A 145 5.39 10.03 -2.76
CA LYS A 145 4.16 9.49 -2.18
C LYS A 145 4.29 7.97 -2.00
N GLY A 146 3.78 7.49 -0.89
CA GLY A 146 3.72 6.09 -0.58
C GLY A 146 2.36 5.71 0.00
N LEU A 147 2.03 4.43 -0.08
CA LEU A 147 0.76 3.89 0.32
C LEU A 147 0.94 2.69 1.22
N ALA A 148 0.22 2.69 2.35
CA ALA A 148 0.10 1.55 3.24
C ALA A 148 -1.34 1.04 3.25
N GLN A 149 -1.52 -0.27 3.22
CA GLN A 149 -2.84 -0.89 3.27
C GLN A 149 -2.87 -2.01 4.31
N ALA A 150 -4.00 -2.14 4.97
CA ALA A 150 -4.29 -3.25 5.86
C ALA A 150 -5.73 -3.73 5.71
N TRP A 151 -5.99 -4.91 6.26
CA TRP A 151 -7.33 -5.46 6.31
C TRP A 151 -7.70 -5.92 7.71
N GLY A 152 -8.99 -6.20 7.92
CA GLY A 152 -9.53 -6.88 9.09
C GLY A 152 -10.61 -7.88 8.71
N ASP A 153 -10.93 -8.77 9.66
CA ASP A 153 -12.06 -9.71 9.58
C ASP A 153 -12.11 -10.51 8.26
N LEU A 154 -10.98 -11.14 7.90
CA LEU A 154 -10.87 -12.01 6.73
C LEU A 154 -11.49 -11.38 5.45
N MET A 155 -10.94 -10.23 5.04
CA MET A 155 -11.36 -9.48 3.84
C MET A 155 -12.69 -8.71 3.99
N GLN A 156 -13.11 -8.39 5.18
CA GLN A 156 -14.29 -7.55 5.39
C GLN A 156 -13.93 -6.06 5.45
N VAL A 157 -12.87 -5.73 6.17
CA VAL A 157 -12.41 -4.35 6.38
C VAL A 157 -11.19 -4.06 5.53
N GLY A 158 -11.20 -2.97 4.80
CA GLY A 158 -10.03 -2.41 4.15
C GLY A 158 -9.69 -1.04 4.72
N THR A 159 -8.41 -0.79 4.95
CA THR A 159 -7.89 0.53 5.34
C THR A 159 -6.73 0.89 4.44
N VAL A 160 -6.67 2.16 4.05
CA VAL A 160 -5.62 2.70 3.17
C VAL A 160 -5.14 4.02 3.74
N VAL A 161 -3.83 4.20 3.81
CA VAL A 161 -3.20 5.45 4.22
C VAL A 161 -2.22 5.89 3.15
N VAL A 162 -2.38 7.12 2.66
CA VAL A 162 -1.44 7.78 1.74
C VAL A 162 -0.54 8.70 2.54
N LEU A 163 0.76 8.54 2.37
CA LEU A 163 1.78 9.38 2.97
C LEU A 163 2.56 10.13 1.87
N GLY A 164 2.98 11.36 2.16
CA GLY A 164 3.73 12.20 1.23
C GLY A 164 4.74 13.13 1.91
N LYS A 165 5.70 13.66 1.12
CA LYS A 165 6.70 14.64 1.56
C LYS A 165 6.87 15.77 0.54
#